data_5bfb51dced7ba478b32ba6d5642b613a
#
_entry.id   5bfb51dced7ba478b32ba6d5642b613a
#
_cell.length_a   1.000
_cell.length_b   1.000
_cell.length_c   1.000
_cell.angle_alpha   90.00
_cell.angle_beta   90.00
_cell.angle_gamma   90.00
#
_symmetry.space_group_name_H-M   'P 1'
#
loop_
_entity.id
_entity.type
_entity.pdbx_description
1 polymer ?
#
loop_
_entity_poly.entity_id
_entity_poly.type
_entity_poly.pdbx_seq_one_letter_code
_entity_poly.pdbx_strand_id
1 'polypeptide(L)'
;NDRALYETSSLEDCIKGEVYECSWVPEESVYKWYTEQDQETDETIIYANFKGADPNKENVEINVRRECFMPSKTGVGYITVSGFTVTKAATTWAPPAAYQDGMIGPHWSKGWIIEDCEISNSKCAGISLGKYLDPENDHYFTTKYVKSPTQMERDAVCRGQYHGWLKE
;
A
#
# COMPACT_ATOMS: atom_id res chain seq x y z
N ASN A 1 -12.04 3.38 18.11
CA ASN A 1 -11.65 4.19 16.95
C ASN A 1 -10.30 3.72 16.44
N ASP A 2 -10.24 3.31 15.17
CA ASP A 2 -8.99 2.97 14.52
C ASP A 2 -8.16 4.24 14.31
N ARG A 3 -7.08 4.36 15.04
CA ARG A 3 -6.15 5.49 14.97
C ARG A 3 -4.81 5.01 14.44
N ALA A 4 -4.35 5.64 13.36
CA ALA A 4 -3.02 5.40 12.83
C ALA A 4 -1.98 6.21 13.60
N LEU A 5 -0.82 5.62 13.86
CA LEU A 5 0.33 6.34 14.39
C LEU A 5 1.21 6.82 13.21
N TYR A 6 1.81 7.98 13.35
CA TYR A 6 2.66 8.61 12.35
C TYR A 6 4.11 8.19 12.54
N GLU A 7 4.75 7.77 11.47
CA GLU A 7 6.17 7.43 11.46
C GLU A 7 7.04 8.67 11.71
N THR A 8 8.10 8.51 12.48
CA THR A 8 9.11 9.54 12.70
C THR A 8 10.49 9.06 12.28
N SER A 9 11.39 10.01 12.03
CA SER A 9 12.77 9.73 11.62
C SER A 9 13.71 9.43 12.79
N SER A 10 13.28 9.68 14.02
CA SER A 10 14.07 9.48 15.22
C SER A 10 13.21 9.07 16.43
N LEU A 11 13.85 8.38 17.39
CA LEU A 11 13.26 8.07 18.68
C LEU A 11 12.91 9.34 19.47
N GLU A 12 13.75 10.37 19.36
CA GLU A 12 13.52 11.64 20.05
C GLU A 12 12.21 12.29 19.60
N ASP A 13 11.94 12.34 18.28
CA ASP A 13 10.70 12.88 17.74
C ASP A 13 9.49 12.02 18.11
N CYS A 14 9.67 10.72 18.18
CA CYS A 14 8.63 9.80 18.66
C CYS A 14 8.24 10.11 20.11
N ILE A 15 9.22 10.30 20.99
CA ILE A 15 8.99 10.61 22.42
C ILE A 15 8.34 11.98 22.57
N LYS A 16 8.82 13.00 21.87
CA LYS A 16 8.25 14.36 21.92
C LYS A 16 6.78 14.37 21.47
N GLY A 17 6.47 13.67 20.39
CA GLY A 17 5.12 13.61 19.84
C GLY A 17 4.58 14.99 19.50
N GLU A 18 5.39 15.81 18.84
CA GLU A 18 4.98 17.14 18.38
C GLU A 18 4.00 17.04 17.21
N VAL A 19 3.13 18.04 17.09
CA VAL A 19 2.18 18.13 15.97
C VAL A 19 2.94 18.31 14.66
N TYR A 20 2.50 17.60 13.63
CA TYR A 20 2.94 17.82 12.27
C TYR A 20 1.91 18.65 11.51
N GLU A 21 2.13 19.95 11.44
CA GLU A 21 1.20 20.93 10.90
C GLU A 21 0.80 20.68 9.42
N CYS A 22 1.65 20.01 8.67
CA CYS A 22 1.38 19.67 7.26
C CYS A 22 0.59 18.38 7.10
N SER A 23 0.16 17.73 8.17
CA SER A 23 -0.69 16.56 8.12
C SER A 23 -2.10 16.92 7.66
N TRP A 24 -2.80 15.98 7.05
CA TRP A 24 -4.24 16.10 6.75
C TRP A 24 -5.10 16.20 8.01
N VAL A 25 -4.62 15.63 9.13
CA VAL A 25 -5.25 15.68 10.44
C VAL A 25 -4.15 15.97 11.46
N PRO A 26 -3.75 17.26 11.62
CA PRO A 26 -2.61 17.64 12.46
C PRO A 26 -2.74 17.18 13.91
N GLU A 27 -3.92 17.26 14.49
CA GLU A 27 -4.20 16.85 15.87
C GLU A 27 -3.99 15.36 16.15
N GLU A 28 -4.11 14.52 15.13
CA GLU A 28 -3.83 13.08 15.23
C GLU A 28 -2.34 12.78 15.07
N SER A 29 -1.57 13.68 14.47
CA SER A 29 -0.15 13.50 14.19
C SER A 29 0.75 13.46 15.42
N VAL A 30 0.21 13.70 16.60
CA VAL A 30 0.92 13.58 17.89
C VAL A 30 1.18 12.13 18.29
N TYR A 31 0.40 11.20 17.77
CA TYR A 31 0.61 9.77 17.96
C TYR A 31 1.68 9.29 17.01
N LYS A 32 2.82 8.91 17.54
CA LYS A 32 4.03 8.63 16.77
C LYS A 32 4.51 7.21 16.95
N TRP A 33 5.25 6.73 15.97
CA TRP A 33 6.01 5.50 16.09
C TRP A 33 7.37 5.62 15.41
N TYR A 34 8.30 4.81 15.87
CA TYR A 34 9.67 4.72 15.36
C TYR A 34 10.17 3.29 15.50
N THR A 35 11.06 2.85 14.63
CA THR A 35 11.65 1.52 14.70
C THR A 35 13.15 1.55 14.62
N GLU A 36 13.76 0.60 15.29
CA GLU A 36 15.18 0.27 15.19
C GLU A 36 15.33 -1.21 14.90
N GLN A 37 16.36 -1.54 14.11
CA GLN A 37 16.74 -2.91 13.86
C GLN A 37 17.89 -3.27 14.80
N ASP A 38 17.68 -4.26 15.64
CA ASP A 38 18.76 -4.87 16.44
C ASP A 38 19.59 -5.77 15.52
N GLN A 39 20.83 -5.38 15.28
CA GLN A 39 21.74 -6.08 14.38
C GLN A 39 22.26 -7.41 14.96
N GLU A 40 22.20 -7.60 16.27
CA GLU A 40 22.67 -8.81 16.93
C GLU A 40 21.59 -9.91 16.94
N THR A 41 20.35 -9.53 17.19
CA THR A 41 19.23 -10.47 17.29
C THR A 41 18.38 -10.54 16.01
N ASP A 42 18.60 -9.64 15.06
CA ASP A 42 17.76 -9.45 13.87
C ASP A 42 16.29 -9.12 14.20
N GLU A 43 16.06 -8.56 15.39
CA GLU A 43 14.74 -8.15 15.84
C GLU A 43 14.45 -6.69 15.48
N THR A 44 13.21 -6.39 15.14
CA THR A 44 12.73 -5.02 14.96
C THR A 44 12.09 -4.53 16.25
N ILE A 45 12.70 -3.53 16.87
CA ILE A 45 12.17 -2.87 18.07
C ILE A 45 11.25 -1.73 17.62
N ILE A 46 10.02 -1.73 18.13
CA ILE A 46 9.02 -0.72 17.79
C ILE A 46 8.75 0.14 19.02
N TYR A 47 8.98 1.44 18.87
CA TYR A 47 8.64 2.46 19.85
C TYR A 47 7.35 3.16 19.42
N ALA A 48 6.43 3.37 20.34
CA ALA A 48 5.18 4.05 20.04
C ALA A 48 4.76 4.98 21.17
N ASN A 49 4.35 6.19 20.80
CA ASN A 49 3.84 7.20 21.72
C ASN A 49 2.31 7.22 21.69
N PHE A 50 1.69 6.61 22.67
CA PHE A 50 0.24 6.51 22.82
C PHE A 50 -0.36 7.67 23.63
N LYS A 51 0.43 8.73 23.92
CA LYS A 51 -0.03 9.90 24.69
C LYS A 51 -0.68 9.55 26.03
N GLY A 52 -0.07 8.59 26.73
CA GLY A 52 -0.50 8.16 28.07
C GLY A 52 -1.54 7.04 28.10
N ALA A 53 -2.05 6.59 26.97
CA ALA A 53 -2.82 5.35 26.92
C ALA A 53 -1.92 4.14 27.21
N ASP A 54 -2.45 3.17 27.95
CA ASP A 54 -1.73 1.92 28.26
C ASP A 54 -1.97 0.92 27.11
N PRO A 55 -0.95 0.59 26.31
CA PRO A 55 -1.13 -0.31 25.16
C PRO A 55 -1.58 -1.71 25.55
N ASN A 56 -1.37 -2.12 26.81
CA ASN A 56 -1.85 -3.42 27.29
C ASN A 56 -3.37 -3.47 27.54
N LYS A 57 -4.02 -2.31 27.55
CA LYS A 57 -5.48 -2.18 27.70
C LYS A 57 -6.19 -1.80 26.42
N GLU A 58 -5.44 -1.52 25.37
CA GLU A 58 -5.94 -1.12 24.06
C GLU A 58 -5.72 -2.22 23.03
N ASN A 59 -6.51 -2.22 21.97
CA ASN A 59 -6.25 -3.08 20.83
C ASN A 59 -5.19 -2.44 19.95
N VAL A 60 -3.96 -2.90 20.06
CA VAL A 60 -2.82 -2.42 19.27
C VAL A 60 -2.53 -3.40 18.14
N GLU A 61 -2.50 -2.92 16.91
CA GLU A 61 -2.26 -3.71 15.71
C GLU A 61 -1.06 -3.18 14.94
N ILE A 62 -0.29 -4.08 14.37
CA ILE A 62 0.87 -3.78 13.54
C ILE A 62 0.62 -4.32 12.14
N ASN A 63 0.67 -3.45 11.15
CA ASN A 63 0.49 -3.82 9.75
C ASN A 63 1.80 -4.41 9.21
N VAL A 64 1.82 -5.73 9.00
CA VAL A 64 3.00 -6.46 8.51
C VAL A 64 2.85 -7.00 7.08
N ARG A 65 1.63 -7.00 6.53
CA ARG A 65 1.35 -7.48 5.18
C ARG A 65 1.09 -6.32 4.24
N ARG A 66 1.68 -6.40 3.06
CA ARG A 66 1.54 -5.34 2.04
C ARG A 66 0.18 -5.39 1.35
N GLU A 67 -0.30 -6.61 1.08
CA GLU A 67 -1.54 -6.84 0.34
C GLU A 67 -2.42 -7.86 1.05
N CYS A 68 -3.72 -7.82 0.74
CA CYS A 68 -4.70 -8.82 1.19
C CYS A 68 -5.01 -9.82 0.07
N PHE A 69 -5.26 -9.31 -1.15
CA PHE A 69 -5.51 -10.12 -2.34
C PHE A 69 -4.66 -9.62 -3.49
N MET A 70 -3.58 -10.31 -3.75
CA MET A 70 -2.66 -10.02 -4.85
C MET A 70 -2.14 -11.32 -5.44
N PRO A 71 -2.27 -11.56 -6.75
CA PRO A 71 -1.65 -12.73 -7.37
C PRO A 71 -0.13 -12.58 -7.42
N SER A 72 0.59 -13.66 -7.22
CA SER A 72 2.06 -13.65 -7.20
C SER A 72 2.69 -13.39 -8.57
N LYS A 73 1.89 -13.44 -9.63
CA LYS A 73 2.31 -13.20 -11.01
C LYS A 73 1.17 -12.62 -11.84
N THR A 74 1.48 -11.98 -12.95
CA THR A 74 0.50 -11.52 -13.93
C THR A 74 -0.24 -12.68 -14.61
N GLY A 75 -1.42 -12.40 -15.17
CA GLY A 75 -2.20 -13.39 -15.92
C GLY A 75 -3.04 -14.35 -15.06
N VAL A 76 -3.09 -14.16 -13.75
CA VAL A 76 -3.99 -14.93 -12.87
C VAL A 76 -5.34 -14.24 -12.83
N GLY A 77 -6.16 -14.50 -13.83
CA GLY A 77 -7.43 -13.81 -14.07
C GLY A 77 -8.67 -14.55 -13.60
N TYR A 78 -9.82 -13.88 -13.79
CA TYR A 78 -11.15 -14.42 -13.52
C TYR A 78 -11.39 -14.82 -12.07
N ILE A 79 -10.94 -13.98 -11.16
CA ILE A 79 -11.09 -14.11 -9.72
C ILE A 79 -12.15 -13.13 -9.25
N THR A 80 -13.08 -13.61 -8.43
CA THR A 80 -14.06 -12.76 -7.75
C THR A 80 -13.70 -12.65 -6.28
N VAL A 81 -13.60 -11.41 -5.79
CA VAL A 81 -13.46 -11.06 -4.37
C VAL A 81 -14.76 -10.37 -3.96
N SER A 82 -15.57 -11.04 -3.16
CA SER A 82 -16.92 -10.56 -2.82
C SER A 82 -17.21 -10.71 -1.33
N GLY A 83 -17.84 -9.70 -0.73
CA GLY A 83 -18.36 -9.74 0.63
C GLY A 83 -17.29 -9.62 1.74
N PHE A 84 -16.11 -9.08 1.45
CA PHE A 84 -15.02 -8.92 2.43
C PHE A 84 -14.93 -7.50 2.99
N THR A 85 -14.63 -7.40 4.29
CA THR A 85 -14.03 -6.20 4.87
C THR A 85 -12.52 -6.34 4.79
N VAL A 86 -11.89 -5.52 3.95
CA VAL A 86 -10.44 -5.51 3.70
C VAL A 86 -9.85 -4.26 4.32
N THR A 87 -8.97 -4.43 5.28
CA THR A 87 -8.46 -3.30 6.06
C THR A 87 -7.03 -3.50 6.55
N LYS A 88 -6.34 -2.39 6.84
CA LYS A 88 -5.08 -2.35 7.58
C LYS A 88 -3.90 -3.07 6.91
N ALA A 89 -3.80 -3.05 5.59
CA ALA A 89 -2.58 -3.50 4.93
C ALA A 89 -1.53 -2.38 4.86
N ALA A 90 -0.26 -2.75 4.98
CA ALA A 90 0.89 -1.86 4.93
C ALA A 90 1.33 -1.59 3.48
N THR A 91 0.37 -1.19 2.62
CA THR A 91 0.69 -0.82 1.24
C THR A 91 1.71 0.30 1.22
N THR A 92 2.76 0.16 0.43
CA THR A 92 3.80 1.17 0.33
C THR A 92 3.40 2.29 -0.61
N TRP A 93 3.76 3.53 -0.27
CA TRP A 93 3.63 4.62 -1.21
C TRP A 93 4.67 4.50 -2.33
N ALA A 94 4.28 4.86 -3.52
CA ALA A 94 5.18 4.98 -4.66
C ALA A 94 4.89 6.28 -5.43
N PRO A 95 5.91 6.86 -6.11
CA PRO A 95 5.71 8.02 -6.96
C PRO A 95 4.69 7.73 -8.09
N PRO A 96 4.03 8.76 -8.65
CA PRO A 96 2.98 8.55 -9.66
C PRO A 96 3.38 7.73 -10.88
N ALA A 97 4.68 7.70 -11.20
CA ALA A 97 5.22 6.94 -12.32
C ALA A 97 5.66 5.51 -11.96
N ALA A 98 5.66 5.14 -10.69
CA ALA A 98 6.05 3.81 -10.24
C ALA A 98 4.84 2.93 -9.94
N TYR A 99 5.11 1.64 -9.78
CA TYR A 99 4.09 0.68 -9.37
C TYR A 99 3.59 1.00 -7.94
N GLN A 100 2.29 1.06 -7.80
CA GLN A 100 1.62 1.30 -6.51
C GLN A 100 0.82 0.05 -6.13
N ASP A 101 1.18 -0.57 -5.02
CA ASP A 101 0.40 -1.68 -4.46
C ASP A 101 -0.93 -1.18 -3.88
N GLY A 102 -1.98 -1.98 -4.06
CA GLY A 102 -3.24 -1.84 -3.35
C GLY A 102 -3.41 -2.97 -2.33
N MET A 103 -4.34 -2.82 -1.40
CA MET A 103 -4.74 -3.95 -0.55
C MET A 103 -5.34 -5.08 -1.37
N ILE A 104 -6.04 -4.74 -2.45
CA ILE A 104 -6.50 -5.65 -3.48
C ILE A 104 -5.93 -5.19 -4.81
N GLY A 105 -5.43 -6.13 -5.60
CA GLY A 105 -4.97 -5.82 -6.95
C GLY A 105 -4.92 -7.03 -7.86
N PRO A 106 -5.49 -6.92 -9.08
CA PRO A 106 -5.43 -7.97 -10.08
C PRO A 106 -4.04 -8.17 -10.68
N HIS A 107 -3.07 -7.30 -10.41
CA HIS A 107 -1.70 -7.36 -10.89
C HIS A 107 -1.64 -7.63 -12.41
N TRP A 108 -2.29 -6.74 -13.20
CA TRP A 108 -2.38 -6.85 -14.66
C TRP A 108 -3.12 -8.10 -15.19
N SER A 109 -3.87 -8.77 -14.33
CA SER A 109 -4.70 -9.89 -14.74
C SER A 109 -6.08 -9.41 -15.19
N LYS A 110 -6.78 -10.24 -15.96
CA LYS A 110 -8.09 -9.89 -16.52
C LYS A 110 -9.21 -10.57 -15.77
N GLY A 111 -10.41 -9.99 -15.85
CA GLY A 111 -11.64 -10.59 -15.39
C GLY A 111 -11.73 -10.73 -13.88
N TRP A 112 -11.05 -9.88 -13.15
CA TRP A 112 -11.27 -9.76 -11.71
C TRP A 112 -12.57 -9.00 -11.45
N ILE A 113 -13.32 -9.47 -10.49
CA ILE A 113 -14.53 -8.84 -9.97
C ILE A 113 -14.29 -8.56 -8.50
N ILE A 114 -14.43 -7.31 -8.09
CA ILE A 114 -14.34 -6.89 -6.70
C ILE A 114 -15.70 -6.25 -6.38
N GLU A 115 -16.48 -6.91 -5.57
CA GLU A 115 -17.87 -6.52 -5.31
C GLU A 115 -18.26 -6.72 -3.86
N ASP A 116 -19.23 -5.95 -3.38
CA ASP A 116 -19.77 -6.03 -2.02
C ASP A 116 -18.68 -6.00 -0.93
N CYS A 117 -17.59 -5.28 -1.19
CA CYS A 117 -16.45 -5.19 -0.29
C CYS A 117 -16.39 -3.82 0.38
N GLU A 118 -16.05 -3.82 1.67
CA GLU A 118 -15.61 -2.62 2.39
C GLU A 118 -14.09 -2.59 2.41
N ILE A 119 -13.49 -1.53 1.87
CA ILE A 119 -12.03 -1.38 1.80
C ILE A 119 -11.63 -0.11 2.52
N SER A 120 -10.93 -0.24 3.64
CA SER A 120 -10.63 0.87 4.54
C SER A 120 -9.25 0.77 5.18
N ASN A 121 -8.77 1.89 5.72
CA ASN A 121 -7.55 1.97 6.52
C ASN A 121 -6.30 1.36 5.84
N SER A 122 -6.18 1.55 4.53
CA SER A 122 -4.92 1.27 3.82
C SER A 122 -3.88 2.31 4.20
N LYS A 123 -2.62 1.91 4.32
CA LYS A 123 -1.52 2.87 4.48
C LYS A 123 -1.40 3.79 3.26
N CYS A 124 -1.72 3.30 2.05
CA CYS A 124 -1.70 4.07 0.82
C CYS A 124 -2.91 3.75 -0.06
N ALA A 125 -2.79 2.86 -1.04
CA ALA A 125 -3.89 2.56 -1.96
C ALA A 125 -4.77 1.41 -1.48
N GLY A 126 -6.10 1.57 -1.60
CA GLY A 126 -7.05 0.49 -1.32
C GLY A 126 -7.05 -0.56 -2.43
N ILE A 127 -7.25 -0.12 -3.67
CA ILE A 127 -7.24 -0.99 -4.85
C ILE A 127 -6.22 -0.46 -5.86
N SER A 128 -5.45 -1.35 -6.46
CA SER A 128 -4.56 -1.04 -7.57
C SER A 128 -4.69 -2.10 -8.67
N LEU A 129 -5.06 -1.69 -9.85
CA LEU A 129 -5.25 -2.59 -11.00
C LEU A 129 -3.92 -3.09 -11.59
N GLY A 130 -2.83 -2.51 -11.17
CA GLY A 130 -1.50 -2.73 -11.71
C GLY A 130 -1.04 -1.52 -12.50
N LYS A 131 0.20 -1.15 -12.32
CA LYS A 131 0.80 0.00 -12.99
C LYS A 131 2.25 -0.31 -13.32
N TYR A 132 2.53 -0.55 -14.59
CA TYR A 132 3.84 -0.48 -15.20
C TYR A 132 4.92 -1.50 -14.75
N LEU A 133 4.66 -2.41 -13.85
CA LEU A 133 5.66 -3.39 -13.46
C LEU A 133 5.17 -4.81 -13.68
N ASP A 134 5.11 -5.18 -14.95
CA ASP A 134 5.30 -6.56 -15.35
C ASP A 134 6.78 -6.72 -15.71
N PRO A 135 7.62 -7.35 -14.90
CA PRO A 135 9.04 -7.50 -15.18
C PRO A 135 9.30 -8.25 -16.49
N GLU A 136 8.36 -9.04 -16.96
CA GLU A 136 8.45 -9.78 -18.21
C GLU A 136 7.99 -8.96 -19.43
N ASN A 137 7.04 -8.03 -19.23
CA ASN A 137 6.41 -7.31 -20.32
C ASN A 137 6.53 -5.81 -20.24
N ASP A 138 6.86 -5.25 -19.08
CA ASP A 138 6.99 -3.81 -18.90
C ASP A 138 8.42 -3.38 -18.62
N HIS A 139 9.23 -3.47 -19.64
CA HIS A 139 10.63 -3.02 -19.58
C HIS A 139 10.77 -1.50 -19.50
N TYR A 140 9.68 -0.73 -19.52
CA TYR A 140 9.71 0.72 -19.72
C TYR A 140 10.06 1.50 -18.49
N PHE A 141 9.82 0.94 -17.32
CA PHE A 141 10.19 1.58 -16.06
C PHE A 141 11.64 1.35 -15.67
N THR A 142 12.22 0.29 -16.16
CA THR A 142 13.62 -0.04 -15.91
C THR A 142 14.55 0.44 -17.02
N THR A 143 14.00 0.95 -18.13
CA THR A 143 14.77 1.48 -19.26
C THR A 143 14.74 2.99 -19.33
N LYS A 144 15.65 3.59 -20.07
CA LYS A 144 15.79 5.03 -20.29
C LYS A 144 14.60 5.69 -21.02
N TYR A 145 13.56 4.95 -21.34
CA TYR A 145 12.44 5.44 -22.12
C TYR A 145 11.19 5.59 -21.28
N VAL A 146 10.75 6.84 -21.15
CA VAL A 146 9.39 7.14 -20.73
C VAL A 146 8.52 7.10 -21.98
N LYS A 147 7.66 6.11 -22.13
CA LYS A 147 6.68 6.09 -23.21
C LYS A 147 5.62 7.18 -23.02
N SER A 148 5.16 7.71 -24.13
CA SER A 148 3.96 8.55 -24.09
C SER A 148 2.75 7.71 -23.65
N PRO A 149 1.74 8.32 -23.00
CA PRO A 149 0.49 7.61 -22.65
C PRO A 149 -0.14 6.90 -23.85
N THR A 150 -0.15 7.51 -25.01
CA THR A 150 -0.67 6.90 -26.26
C THR A 150 0.12 5.66 -26.68
N GLN A 151 1.42 5.63 -26.46
CA GLN A 151 2.23 4.45 -26.79
C GLN A 151 1.97 3.33 -25.77
N MET A 152 1.78 3.67 -24.51
CA MET A 152 1.42 2.70 -23.47
C MET A 152 0.06 2.06 -23.75
N GLU A 153 -0.93 2.86 -24.15
CA GLU A 153 -2.25 2.35 -24.54
C GLU A 153 -2.13 1.37 -25.72
N ARG A 154 -1.42 1.74 -26.76
CA ARG A 154 -1.22 0.84 -27.93
C ARG A 154 -0.57 -0.47 -27.55
N ASP A 155 0.45 -0.43 -26.72
CA ASP A 155 1.15 -1.62 -26.28
C ASP A 155 0.27 -2.50 -25.39
N ALA A 156 -0.54 -1.88 -24.52
CA ALA A 156 -1.50 -2.60 -23.70
C ALA A 156 -2.58 -3.30 -24.56
N VAL A 157 -3.07 -2.65 -25.59
CA VAL A 157 -3.99 -3.25 -26.56
C VAL A 157 -3.34 -4.44 -27.29
N CYS A 158 -2.12 -4.27 -27.77
CA CYS A 158 -1.38 -5.33 -28.45
C CYS A 158 -1.16 -6.55 -27.54
N ARG A 159 -0.94 -6.33 -26.26
CA ARG A 159 -0.79 -7.41 -25.26
C ARG A 159 -2.13 -7.96 -24.76
N GLY A 160 -3.24 -7.37 -25.20
CA GLY A 160 -4.56 -7.74 -24.72
C GLY A 160 -4.87 -7.34 -23.27
N GLN A 161 -4.09 -6.44 -22.71
CA GLN A 161 -4.24 -5.94 -21.34
C GLN A 161 -5.16 -4.73 -21.24
N TYR A 162 -5.24 -3.95 -22.31
CA TYR A 162 -5.97 -2.68 -22.33
C TYR A 162 -7.41 -2.79 -21.83
N HIS A 163 -8.14 -3.81 -22.27
CA HIS A 163 -9.53 -4.01 -21.86
C HIS A 163 -9.69 -4.54 -20.44
N GLY A 164 -8.65 -5.14 -19.88
CA GLY A 164 -8.66 -5.57 -18.50
C GLY A 164 -8.56 -4.39 -17.54
N TRP A 165 -7.49 -3.66 -17.62
CA TRP A 165 -7.20 -2.63 -16.61
C TRP A 165 -7.88 -1.27 -16.82
N LEU A 166 -8.56 -1.05 -17.95
CA LEU A 166 -9.41 0.13 -18.16
C LEU A 166 -10.89 -0.08 -17.87
N LYS A 167 -11.33 -1.32 -17.69
CA LYS A 167 -12.74 -1.63 -17.44
C LYS A 167 -13.01 -2.15 -16.03
N GLU A 168 -11.99 -2.45 -15.31
CA GLU A 168 -12.02 -2.95 -13.94
C GLU A 168 -11.46 -1.89 -12.99
#